data_b9643c9b5897bfa27b8c6fcbf1721334
#
_entry.id   b9643c9b5897bfa27b8c6fcbf1721334
#
_cell.length_a   1.000
_cell.length_b   1.000
_cell.length_c   1.000
_cell.angle_alpha   90.00
_cell.angle_beta   90.00
_cell.angle_gamma   90.00
#
_symmetry.space_group_name_H-M   'P 1'
#
loop_
_entity.id
_entity.type
_entity.pdbx_description
1 polymer ?
#
loop_
_entity_poly.entity_id
_entity_poly.type
_entity_poly.pdbx_seq_one_letter_code
_entity_poly.pdbx_strand_id
1 'polypeptide(L)'
;MTGVQTCALPIFDSDFSYRSDLLENWYKGGKAGGPPTAIPFKRVPVTDRRQGGVITNAAVMTMTSSSTRTKPITRGAWLATVIFNDPPEPPPADVPELPEKPAKKDENLTIRERLAAHRDRPDCAGCHVKIDALGFALEKYGATGL
;
A
#
# COMPACT_ATOMS: atom_id res chain seq x y z
N MET A 1 -0.05 -21.01 26.24
CA MET A 1 0.32 -20.59 24.87
C MET A 1 -0.50 -19.38 24.42
N THR A 2 -0.52 -18.29 25.17
CA THR A 2 -1.48 -17.17 24.91
C THR A 2 -0.87 -15.77 24.98
N GLY A 3 0.43 -15.64 25.23
CA GLY A 3 1.03 -14.31 25.44
C GLY A 3 1.58 -13.60 24.20
N VAL A 4 1.95 -14.32 23.15
CA VAL A 4 2.63 -13.73 21.97
C VAL A 4 1.63 -13.29 20.88
N GLN A 5 0.46 -13.91 20.79
CA GLN A 5 -0.55 -13.54 19.79
C GLN A 5 -1.24 -12.20 20.06
N THR A 6 -1.27 -11.73 21.29
CA THR A 6 -1.97 -10.50 21.66
C THR A 6 -1.20 -9.21 21.35
N CYS A 7 0.12 -9.26 21.14
CA CYS A 7 0.92 -8.07 20.85
C CYS A 7 0.98 -7.70 19.36
N ALA A 8 0.92 -8.68 18.45
CA ALA A 8 1.03 -8.41 17.02
C ALA A 8 -0.30 -8.01 16.36
N LEU A 9 -1.43 -8.57 16.81
CA LEU A 9 -2.75 -8.28 16.24
C LEU A 9 -3.09 -6.77 16.24
N PRO A 10 -2.90 -6.01 17.33
CA PRO A 10 -3.19 -4.58 17.32
C PRO A 10 -2.29 -3.75 16.39
N ILE A 11 -1.17 -4.28 15.91
CA ILE A 11 -0.31 -3.61 14.93
C ILE A 11 -0.89 -3.77 13.53
N PHE A 12 -1.42 -4.95 13.20
CA PHE A 12 -1.90 -5.28 11.86
C PHE A 12 -3.41 -5.10 11.70
N ASP A 13 -4.17 -5.26 12.77
CA ASP A 13 -5.62 -5.18 12.80
C ASP A 13 -6.08 -4.58 14.12
N SER A 14 -6.19 -3.26 14.15
CA SER A 14 -6.52 -2.50 15.34
C SER A 14 -7.96 -1.99 15.31
N ASP A 15 -8.63 -1.99 16.46
CA ASP A 15 -9.92 -1.34 16.67
C ASP A 15 -9.80 0.15 17.04
N PHE A 16 -8.57 0.66 17.11
CA PHE A 16 -8.29 2.06 17.34
C PHE A 16 -7.09 2.55 16.49
N SER A 17 -7.00 3.86 16.34
CA SER A 17 -5.86 4.54 15.73
C SER A 17 -5.57 5.83 16.48
N TYR A 18 -4.37 6.39 16.29
CA TYR A 18 -4.04 7.74 16.75
C TYR A 18 -4.12 8.70 15.57
N ARG A 19 -5.02 9.67 15.66
CA ARG A 19 -5.25 10.63 14.59
C ARG A 19 -5.31 12.05 15.12
N SER A 20 -4.77 12.98 14.35
CA SER A 20 -5.05 14.41 14.48
C SER A 20 -6.38 14.74 13.81
N ASP A 21 -6.94 15.90 14.08
CA ASP A 21 -8.17 16.36 13.42
C ASP A 21 -7.98 16.49 11.90
N LEU A 22 -6.76 16.86 11.45
CA LEU A 22 -6.39 16.89 10.05
C LEU A 22 -6.48 15.51 9.40
N LEU A 23 -5.87 14.49 10.03
CA LEU A 23 -5.87 13.12 9.53
C LEU A 23 -7.26 12.49 9.60
N GLU A 24 -8.02 12.78 10.65
CA GLU A 24 -9.40 12.32 10.76
C GLU A 24 -10.29 12.91 9.64
N ASN A 25 -10.13 14.20 9.35
CA ASN A 25 -10.82 14.84 8.23
C ASN A 25 -10.42 14.23 6.88
N TRP A 26 -9.14 13.90 6.70
CA TRP A 26 -8.65 13.20 5.52
C TRP A 26 -9.37 11.85 5.30
N TYR A 27 -9.42 11.01 6.33
CA TYR A 27 -10.09 9.71 6.25
C TYR A 27 -11.61 9.80 6.02
N LYS A 28 -12.22 10.95 6.29
CA LYS A 28 -13.62 11.24 5.98
C LYS A 28 -13.81 11.84 4.57
N GLY A 29 -12.76 11.86 3.74
CA GLY A 29 -12.81 12.41 2.39
C GLY A 29 -12.72 13.93 2.33
N GLY A 30 -12.35 14.58 3.42
CA GLY A 30 -12.13 16.03 3.48
C GLY A 30 -10.81 16.44 2.83
N LYS A 31 -10.77 17.69 2.35
CA LYS A 31 -9.51 18.28 1.89
C LYS A 31 -8.69 18.68 3.11
N ALA A 32 -7.42 18.24 3.14
CA ALA A 32 -6.47 18.74 4.12
C ALA A 32 -6.30 20.25 3.90
N GLY A 33 -6.73 21.06 4.86
CA GLY A 33 -6.65 22.51 4.75
C GLY A 33 -5.93 23.13 5.95
N GLY A 34 -5.09 24.10 5.66
CA GLY A 34 -4.38 24.90 6.65
C GLY A 34 -2.92 24.48 6.88
N PRO A 35 -2.07 25.43 7.35
CA PRO A 35 -0.69 25.13 7.68
C PRO A 35 -0.64 24.14 8.86
N PRO A 36 0.33 23.21 8.89
CA PRO A 36 0.52 22.31 10.01
C PRO A 36 1.05 23.09 11.20
N THR A 37 0.16 23.49 12.07
CA THR A 37 0.50 23.84 13.44
C THR A 37 0.65 22.54 14.24
N ALA A 38 1.28 22.58 15.40
CA ALA A 38 1.40 21.41 16.28
C ALA A 38 0.03 20.74 16.47
N ILE A 39 -0.16 19.60 15.80
CA ILE A 39 -1.46 18.94 15.74
C ILE A 39 -1.46 17.81 16.76
N PRO A 40 -2.18 17.92 17.87
CA PRO A 40 -2.23 16.87 18.88
C PRO A 40 -2.90 15.63 18.30
N PHE A 41 -2.28 14.47 18.52
CA PHE A 41 -2.88 13.17 18.19
C PHE A 41 -3.74 12.70 19.37
N LYS A 42 -4.91 12.18 19.05
CA LYS A 42 -5.81 11.53 20.01
C LYS A 42 -6.15 10.13 19.55
N ARG A 43 -6.40 9.25 20.51
CA ARG A 43 -6.88 7.90 20.24
C ARG A 43 -8.33 7.97 19.73
N VAL A 44 -8.59 7.40 18.57
CA VAL A 44 -9.93 7.32 17.98
C VAL A 44 -10.29 5.88 17.63
N PRO A 45 -11.56 5.47 17.77
CA PRO A 45 -11.99 4.14 17.37
C PRO A 45 -11.91 4.00 15.84
N VAL A 46 -11.52 2.82 15.37
CA VAL A 46 -11.58 2.43 13.95
C VAL A 46 -12.88 1.67 13.73
N THR A 47 -13.85 2.32 13.11
CA THR A 47 -15.14 1.74 12.75
C THR A 47 -15.13 1.11 11.37
N ASP A 48 -14.27 1.59 10.48
CA ASP A 48 -14.04 1.00 9.15
C ASP A 48 -12.81 0.09 9.21
N ARG A 49 -13.02 -1.21 9.14
CA ARG A 49 -11.97 -2.24 9.21
C ARG A 49 -10.90 -2.12 8.10
N ARG A 50 -11.20 -1.41 7.02
CA ARG A 50 -10.22 -1.10 5.99
C ARG A 50 -9.10 -0.16 6.45
N GLN A 51 -9.31 0.55 7.55
CA GLN A 51 -8.40 1.58 8.09
C GLN A 51 -7.65 1.12 9.35
N GLY A 52 -7.75 -0.14 9.71
CA GLY A 52 -7.10 -0.70 10.90
C GLY A 52 -5.67 -1.17 10.63
N GLY A 53 -4.77 -0.87 11.56
CA GLY A 53 -3.40 -1.36 11.52
C GLY A 53 -2.41 -0.58 10.65
N VAL A 54 -1.14 -0.98 10.70
CA VAL A 54 -0.03 -0.29 10.05
C VAL A 54 -0.05 -0.43 8.52
N ILE A 55 -0.49 -1.59 8.01
CA ILE A 55 -0.41 -1.91 6.57
C ILE A 55 -1.30 -0.99 5.74
N THR A 56 -2.47 -0.63 6.27
CA THR A 56 -3.49 0.12 5.53
C THR A 56 -3.56 1.60 5.89
N ASN A 57 -2.60 2.10 6.69
CA ASN A 57 -2.59 3.51 7.03
C ASN A 57 -2.14 4.39 5.85
N ALA A 58 -2.59 5.65 5.84
CA ALA A 58 -2.33 6.60 4.76
C ALA A 58 -0.83 6.79 4.48
N ALA A 59 0.03 6.77 5.51
CA ALA A 59 1.47 6.93 5.34
C ALA A 59 2.07 5.78 4.53
N VAL A 60 1.76 4.52 4.89
CA VAL A 60 2.24 3.34 4.15
C VAL A 60 1.69 3.32 2.73
N MET A 61 0.39 3.60 2.55
CA MET A 61 -0.21 3.64 1.22
C MET A 61 0.44 4.70 0.33
N THR A 62 0.72 5.90 0.88
CA THR A 62 1.36 6.99 0.14
C THR A 62 2.81 6.68 -0.20
N MET A 63 3.61 6.22 0.76
CA MET A 63 5.03 5.93 0.53
C MET A 63 5.26 4.77 -0.44
N THR A 64 4.29 3.89 -0.61
CA THR A 64 4.33 2.74 -1.52
C THR A 64 3.55 2.97 -2.82
N SER A 65 3.26 4.22 -3.15
CA SER A 65 2.56 4.65 -4.36
C SER A 65 3.33 5.77 -5.08
N SER A 66 2.87 6.18 -6.25
CA SER A 66 3.29 7.45 -6.85
C SER A 66 2.27 8.55 -6.55
N SER A 67 2.57 9.78 -6.94
CA SER A 67 1.66 10.91 -6.78
C SER A 67 0.37 10.77 -7.60
N THR A 68 0.39 9.96 -8.65
CA THR A 68 -0.69 9.85 -9.65
C THR A 68 -1.43 8.51 -9.61
N ARG A 69 -0.81 7.45 -9.08
CA ARG A 69 -1.40 6.10 -9.07
C ARG A 69 -0.81 5.21 -7.98
N THR A 70 -1.52 4.11 -7.72
CA THR A 70 -1.02 3.00 -6.92
C THR A 70 0.16 2.30 -7.61
N LYS A 71 1.04 1.70 -6.81
CA LYS A 71 2.14 0.85 -7.28
C LYS A 71 2.05 -0.52 -6.59
N PRO A 72 1.23 -1.45 -7.10
CA PRO A 72 1.01 -2.74 -6.43
C PRO A 72 2.31 -3.52 -6.21
N ILE A 73 3.21 -3.50 -7.18
CA ILE A 73 4.50 -4.20 -7.06
C ILE A 73 5.34 -3.62 -5.92
N THR A 74 5.42 -2.29 -5.82
CA THR A 74 6.12 -1.61 -4.72
C THR A 74 5.47 -1.94 -3.36
N ARG A 75 4.13 -1.98 -3.29
CA ARG A 75 3.39 -2.38 -2.08
C ARG A 75 3.71 -3.81 -1.69
N GLY A 76 3.69 -4.73 -2.65
CA GLY A 76 4.00 -6.13 -2.43
C GLY A 76 5.44 -6.35 -1.98
N ALA A 77 6.40 -5.71 -2.62
CA ALA A 77 7.80 -5.76 -2.23
C ALA A 77 8.04 -5.18 -0.83
N TRP A 78 7.37 -4.06 -0.49
CA TRP A 78 7.42 -3.49 0.84
C TRP A 78 6.88 -4.45 1.91
N LEU A 79 5.74 -5.10 1.66
CA LEU A 79 5.17 -6.11 2.57
C LEU A 79 6.13 -7.28 2.75
N ALA A 80 6.65 -7.83 1.66
CA ALA A 80 7.61 -8.93 1.71
C ALA A 80 8.84 -8.57 2.53
N THR A 81 9.41 -7.38 2.29
CA THR A 81 10.63 -6.92 2.96
C THR A 81 10.39 -6.55 4.42
N VAL A 82 9.43 -5.65 4.68
CA VAL A 82 9.30 -4.99 5.98
C VAL A 82 8.47 -5.81 6.96
N ILE A 83 7.42 -6.47 6.48
CA ILE A 83 6.49 -7.22 7.34
C ILE A 83 6.93 -8.68 7.47
N PHE A 84 7.31 -9.31 6.36
CA PHE A 84 7.65 -10.73 6.36
C PHE A 84 9.16 -11.01 6.48
N ASN A 85 10.01 -9.99 6.42
CA ASN A 85 11.48 -10.12 6.42
C ASN A 85 11.98 -11.10 5.34
N ASP A 86 11.38 -11.03 4.16
CA ASP A 86 11.63 -11.88 3.02
C ASP A 86 11.70 -11.02 1.75
N PRO A 87 12.77 -10.19 1.62
CA PRO A 87 12.93 -9.28 0.51
C PRO A 87 13.03 -10.02 -0.81
N PRO A 88 12.35 -9.55 -1.88
CA PRO A 88 12.57 -10.07 -3.22
C PRO A 88 14.00 -9.75 -3.69
N GLU A 89 14.52 -10.55 -4.60
CA GLU A 89 15.76 -10.21 -5.29
C GLU A 89 15.60 -8.88 -6.07
N PRO A 90 16.69 -8.09 -6.21
CA PRO A 90 16.62 -6.88 -7.00
C PRO A 90 16.30 -7.21 -8.45
N PRO A 91 15.48 -6.38 -9.13
CA PRO A 91 15.14 -6.60 -10.52
C PRO A 91 16.41 -6.51 -11.40
N PRO A 92 16.46 -7.26 -12.52
CA PRO A 92 17.51 -7.08 -13.50
C PRO A 92 17.64 -5.62 -13.97
N ALA A 93 18.85 -5.17 -14.24
CA ALA A 93 19.13 -3.77 -14.57
C ALA A 93 18.47 -3.26 -15.87
N ASP A 94 18.10 -4.18 -16.75
CA ASP A 94 17.48 -3.89 -18.05
C ASP A 94 15.94 -3.89 -18.03
N VAL A 95 15.32 -4.02 -16.87
CA VAL A 95 13.86 -4.01 -16.75
C VAL A 95 13.34 -2.57 -16.72
N PRO A 96 12.61 -2.12 -17.75
CA PRO A 96 12.03 -0.79 -17.76
C PRO A 96 10.90 -0.65 -16.74
N GLU A 97 10.82 0.50 -16.11
CA GLU A 97 9.68 0.83 -15.26
C GLU A 97 8.37 0.88 -16.07
N LEU A 98 7.28 0.49 -15.44
CA LEU A 98 5.95 0.64 -16.04
C LEU A 98 5.62 2.14 -16.16
N PRO A 99 5.31 2.63 -17.38
CA PRO A 99 4.99 4.04 -17.58
C PRO A 99 3.87 4.53 -16.65
N GLU A 100 4.01 5.72 -16.12
CA GLU A 100 2.98 6.39 -15.28
C GLU A 100 1.64 6.49 -16.01
N LYS A 101 1.68 6.88 -17.29
CA LYS A 101 0.50 6.94 -18.16
C LYS A 101 0.50 5.73 -19.10
N PRO A 102 -0.65 5.06 -19.28
CA PRO A 102 -0.76 3.99 -20.27
C PRO A 102 -0.53 4.53 -21.68
N ALA A 103 0.04 3.71 -22.55
CA ALA A 103 -0.01 3.99 -23.98
C ALA A 103 -1.47 3.93 -24.46
N LYS A 104 -1.79 4.62 -25.57
CA LYS A 104 -3.17 4.66 -26.11
C LYS A 104 -3.82 3.28 -26.27
N LYS A 105 -3.03 2.29 -26.69
CA LYS A 105 -3.50 0.90 -26.85
C LYS A 105 -3.86 0.22 -25.52
N ASP A 106 -3.33 0.71 -24.41
CA ASP A 106 -3.45 0.10 -23.06
C ASP A 106 -4.37 0.93 -22.14
N GLU A 107 -5.00 2.01 -22.63
CA GLU A 107 -5.82 2.93 -21.85
C GLU A 107 -6.99 2.24 -21.13
N ASN A 108 -7.55 1.18 -21.73
CA ASN A 108 -8.67 0.43 -21.17
C ASN A 108 -8.23 -0.76 -20.31
N LEU A 109 -6.92 -1.01 -20.19
CA LEU A 109 -6.41 -2.12 -19.37
C LEU A 109 -6.25 -1.70 -17.91
N THR A 110 -6.63 -2.59 -17.03
CA THR A 110 -6.32 -2.47 -15.60
C THR A 110 -4.81 -2.54 -15.37
N ILE A 111 -4.34 -2.03 -14.23
CA ILE A 111 -2.93 -2.13 -13.86
C ILE A 111 -2.46 -3.61 -13.81
N ARG A 112 -3.33 -4.52 -13.40
CA ARG A 112 -3.06 -5.96 -13.37
C ARG A 112 -2.85 -6.54 -14.78
N GLU A 113 -3.68 -6.16 -15.74
CA GLU A 113 -3.55 -6.60 -17.13
C GLU A 113 -2.29 -6.02 -17.79
N ARG A 114 -1.99 -4.75 -17.53
CA ARG A 114 -0.76 -4.10 -18.01
C ARG A 114 0.51 -4.77 -17.49
N LEU A 115 0.49 -5.28 -16.28
CA LEU A 115 1.61 -6.00 -15.65
C LEU A 115 1.69 -7.47 -16.10
N ALA A 116 0.62 -8.05 -16.64
CA ALA A 116 0.61 -9.46 -17.04
C ALA A 116 1.71 -9.79 -18.06
N ALA A 117 1.83 -8.99 -19.11
CA ALA A 117 2.87 -9.18 -20.14
C ALA A 117 4.31 -9.10 -19.59
N HIS A 118 4.51 -8.28 -18.54
CA HIS A 118 5.80 -8.18 -17.86
C HIS A 118 6.10 -9.42 -17.02
N ARG A 119 5.10 -9.97 -16.34
CA ARG A 119 5.23 -11.17 -15.51
C ARG A 119 5.51 -12.44 -16.28
N ASP A 120 5.06 -12.52 -17.54
CA ASP A 120 5.19 -13.71 -18.38
C ASP A 120 6.64 -13.98 -18.79
N ARG A 121 7.56 -13.05 -18.56
CA ARG A 121 8.99 -13.26 -18.75
C ARG A 121 9.52 -14.21 -17.67
N PRO A 122 10.22 -15.30 -18.02
CA PRO A 122 10.76 -16.27 -17.04
C PRO A 122 11.61 -15.63 -15.94
N ASP A 123 12.42 -14.62 -16.32
CA ASP A 123 13.32 -13.89 -15.41
C ASP A 123 12.56 -13.06 -14.35
N CYS A 124 11.32 -12.71 -14.63
CA CYS A 124 10.48 -11.86 -13.77
C CYS A 124 9.49 -12.70 -12.93
N ALA A 125 9.03 -13.82 -13.47
CA ALA A 125 7.95 -14.63 -12.90
C ALA A 125 8.24 -15.09 -11.45
N GLY A 126 9.48 -15.46 -11.15
CA GLY A 126 9.87 -15.98 -9.83
C GLY A 126 9.60 -14.99 -8.69
N CYS A 127 10.01 -13.74 -8.88
CA CYS A 127 9.77 -12.66 -7.89
C CYS A 127 8.31 -12.23 -7.87
N HIS A 128 7.68 -12.11 -9.06
CA HIS A 128 6.32 -11.63 -9.20
C HIS A 128 5.27 -12.56 -8.58
N VAL A 129 5.47 -13.87 -8.58
CA VAL A 129 4.56 -14.82 -7.89
C VAL A 129 4.33 -14.41 -6.42
N LYS A 130 5.39 -13.98 -5.72
CA LYS A 130 5.32 -13.59 -4.32
C LYS A 130 4.76 -12.17 -4.13
N ILE A 131 5.40 -11.20 -4.77
CA ILE A 131 5.09 -9.78 -4.52
C ILE A 131 3.75 -9.35 -5.08
N ASP A 132 3.30 -9.92 -6.20
CA ASP A 132 2.04 -9.56 -6.83
C ASP A 132 0.83 -9.91 -5.95
N ALA A 133 0.81 -11.11 -5.38
CA ALA A 133 -0.27 -11.54 -4.51
C ALA A 133 -0.47 -10.57 -3.33
N LEU A 134 0.64 -10.15 -2.71
CA LEU A 134 0.65 -9.20 -1.60
C LEU A 134 0.21 -7.80 -2.04
N GLY A 135 0.75 -7.31 -3.16
CA GLY A 135 0.47 -5.97 -3.66
C GLY A 135 -0.96 -5.81 -4.17
N PHE A 136 -1.45 -6.76 -4.94
CA PHE A 136 -2.81 -6.72 -5.47
C PHE A 136 -3.90 -6.91 -4.41
N ALA A 137 -3.60 -7.51 -3.27
CA ALA A 137 -4.52 -7.56 -2.14
C ALA A 137 -4.86 -6.15 -1.61
N LEU A 138 -3.98 -5.17 -1.84
CA LEU A 138 -4.13 -3.78 -1.40
C LEU A 138 -4.65 -2.83 -2.51
N GLU A 139 -4.98 -3.33 -3.71
CA GLU A 139 -5.40 -2.46 -4.83
C GLU A 139 -6.80 -1.85 -4.69
N LYS A 140 -7.57 -2.24 -3.70
CA LYS A 140 -8.80 -1.53 -3.34
C LYS A 140 -8.55 -0.20 -2.60
N TYR A 141 -7.31 0.07 -2.19
CA TYR A 141 -6.90 1.34 -1.60
C TYR A 141 -6.27 2.23 -2.68
N GLY A 142 -6.69 3.47 -2.76
CA GLY A 142 -6.05 4.48 -3.60
C GLY A 142 -4.60 4.76 -3.19
N ALA A 143 -3.96 5.68 -3.90
CA ALA A 143 -2.55 6.03 -3.63
C ALA A 143 -2.33 6.58 -2.21
N THR A 144 -3.34 7.13 -1.60
CA THR A 144 -3.32 7.76 -0.27
C THR A 144 -4.07 6.98 0.81
N GLY A 145 -4.50 5.76 0.51
CA GLY A 145 -5.19 4.90 1.48
C GLY A 145 -6.70 5.13 1.59
N LEU A 146 -7.31 5.83 0.64
CA LEU A 146 -8.75 6.06 0.53
C LEU A 146 -9.37 5.19 -0.54
#